data_7983f8d87a13d3619dc7022c3bf0464e
#
_entry.id   7983f8d87a13d3619dc7022c3bf0464e
#
_cell.length_a   1.000
_cell.length_b   1.000
_cell.length_c   1.000
_cell.angle_alpha   90.00
_cell.angle_beta   90.00
_cell.angle_gamma   90.00
#
_symmetry.space_group_name_H-M   'P 1'
#
loop_
_entity.id
_entity.type
_entity.pdbx_description
1 polymer ?
#
loop_
_entity_poly.entity_id
_entity_poly.type
_entity_poly.pdbx_seq_one_letter_code
_entity_poly.pdbx_strand_id
1 'polypeptide(L)'
;MVTKAELYLNILLELEHSTADILTSAIVTLDGLTMASTAKDPMSKATFAAYSAAAYKRADDSMEELSGEKVESLVFESKNQRVFSILVGNNALLIALTGRGGEIGETISELRKVAGKIEELLK
;
A
#
# COMPACT_ATOMS: atom_id res chain seq x y z
N MET A 1 -24.70 8.27 6.94
CA MET A 1 -23.39 8.92 7.12
C MET A 1 -22.27 7.94 6.76
N VAL A 2 -21.31 8.36 5.98
CA VAL A 2 -20.20 7.51 5.56
C VAL A 2 -19.06 7.64 6.57
N THR A 3 -18.55 6.50 7.05
CA THR A 3 -17.42 6.49 7.98
C THR A 3 -16.10 6.65 7.21
N LYS A 4 -15.02 7.00 7.93
CA LYS A 4 -13.69 7.05 7.31
C LYS A 4 -13.29 5.68 6.76
N ALA A 5 -13.60 4.60 7.48
CA ALA A 5 -13.30 3.25 7.01
C ALA A 5 -13.98 2.96 5.68
N GLU A 6 -15.23 3.38 5.52
CA GLU A 6 -15.94 3.22 4.25
C GLU A 6 -15.34 4.07 3.14
N LEU A 7 -14.91 5.29 3.44
CA LEU A 7 -14.23 6.15 2.47
C LEU A 7 -12.92 5.52 2.01
N TYR A 8 -12.13 4.98 2.92
CA TYR A 8 -10.88 4.31 2.58
C TYR A 8 -11.14 3.09 1.70
N LEU A 9 -12.13 2.28 2.05
CA LEU A 9 -12.46 1.09 1.28
C LEU A 9 -12.92 1.48 -0.14
N ASN A 10 -13.73 2.52 -0.26
CA ASN A 10 -14.18 2.99 -1.56
C ASN A 10 -13.02 3.47 -2.44
N ILE A 11 -12.03 4.13 -1.85
CA ILE A 11 -10.82 4.54 -2.56
C ILE A 11 -10.07 3.32 -3.10
N LEU A 12 -9.93 2.27 -2.27
CA LEU A 12 -9.25 1.04 -2.69
C LEU A 12 -10.00 0.33 -3.81
N LEU A 13 -11.32 0.24 -3.70
CA LEU A 13 -12.13 -0.40 -4.72
C LEU A 13 -12.05 0.35 -6.06
N GLU A 14 -12.07 1.68 -6.01
CA GLU A 14 -11.91 2.49 -7.19
C GLU A 14 -10.52 2.32 -7.81
N LEU A 15 -9.48 2.25 -6.98
CA LEU A 15 -8.12 1.99 -7.42
C LEU A 15 -8.04 0.67 -8.17
N GLU A 16 -8.59 -0.40 -7.61
CA GLU A 16 -8.57 -1.73 -8.25
C GLU A 16 -9.38 -1.77 -9.53
N HIS A 17 -10.41 -0.94 -9.62
CA HIS A 17 -11.25 -0.86 -10.80
C HIS A 17 -10.56 -0.09 -11.94
N SER A 18 -9.80 0.94 -11.61
CA SER A 18 -9.18 1.84 -12.59
C SER A 18 -7.75 1.48 -12.96
N THR A 19 -7.08 0.63 -12.18
CA THR A 19 -5.70 0.25 -12.41
C THR A 19 -5.62 -1.24 -12.67
N ALA A 20 -5.14 -1.60 -13.84
CA ALA A 20 -5.06 -3.01 -14.24
C ALA A 20 -4.13 -3.80 -13.30
N ASP A 21 -4.49 -5.06 -13.11
CA ASP A 21 -3.63 -6.06 -12.49
C ASP A 21 -3.46 -5.97 -10.96
N ILE A 22 -4.20 -5.09 -10.29
CA ILE A 22 -4.21 -5.07 -8.83
C ILE A 22 -5.17 -6.15 -8.32
N LEU A 23 -4.63 -7.09 -7.55
CA LEU A 23 -5.38 -8.22 -7.03
C LEU A 23 -5.96 -7.92 -5.65
N THR A 24 -5.23 -7.19 -4.82
CA THR A 24 -5.62 -6.85 -3.45
C THR A 24 -4.92 -5.57 -3.07
N SER A 25 -5.59 -4.74 -2.30
CA SER A 25 -4.99 -3.51 -1.79
C SER A 25 -5.43 -3.25 -0.35
N ALA A 26 -4.65 -2.45 0.36
CA ALA A 26 -4.95 -2.11 1.74
C ALA A 26 -4.29 -0.79 2.13
N ILE A 27 -4.86 -0.16 3.15
CA ILE A 27 -4.24 0.96 3.84
C ILE A 27 -3.92 0.46 5.22
N VAL A 28 -2.66 0.58 5.63
CA VAL A 28 -2.20 0.04 6.90
C VAL A 28 -1.37 1.08 7.65
N THR A 29 -1.32 0.96 8.97
CA THR A 29 -0.40 1.78 9.77
C THR A 29 1.02 1.27 9.59
N LEU A 30 2.01 2.09 9.97
CA LEU A 30 3.40 1.66 9.91
C LEU A 30 3.69 0.48 10.86
N ASP A 31 2.84 0.28 11.86
CA ASP A 31 2.95 -0.86 12.78
C ASP A 31 2.28 -2.13 12.25
N GLY A 32 1.67 -2.07 11.09
CA GLY A 32 1.05 -3.23 10.48
C GLY A 32 -0.41 -3.49 10.82
N LEU A 33 -1.12 -2.48 11.34
CA LEU A 33 -2.55 -2.59 11.60
C LEU A 33 -3.35 -2.17 10.37
N THR A 34 -4.36 -2.96 10.02
CA THR A 34 -5.20 -2.68 8.85
C THR A 34 -6.18 -1.55 9.16
N MET A 35 -6.18 -0.52 8.31
CA MET A 35 -7.17 0.56 8.36
C MET A 35 -8.32 0.27 7.37
N ALA A 36 -8.00 -0.29 6.22
CA ALA A 36 -8.97 -0.78 5.24
C ALA A 36 -8.28 -1.80 4.35
N SER A 37 -9.02 -2.76 3.83
CA SER A 37 -8.45 -3.80 2.98
C SER A 37 -9.53 -4.40 2.08
N THR A 38 -9.16 -4.74 0.86
CA THR A 38 -10.02 -5.48 -0.05
C THR A 38 -9.86 -6.98 0.10
N ALA A 39 -8.89 -7.46 0.88
CA ALA A 39 -8.75 -8.88 1.19
C ALA A 39 -10.01 -9.38 1.89
N LYS A 40 -10.47 -10.58 1.52
CA LYS A 40 -11.79 -11.04 1.96
C LYS A 40 -11.81 -11.74 3.30
N ASP A 41 -10.75 -12.46 3.65
CA ASP A 41 -10.76 -13.16 4.92
C ASP A 41 -9.85 -12.45 5.95
N PRO A 42 -10.22 -12.54 7.26
CA PRO A 42 -9.47 -11.82 8.29
C PRO A 42 -8.00 -12.21 8.41
N MET A 43 -7.67 -13.47 8.17
CA MET A 43 -6.29 -13.96 8.24
C MET A 43 -5.44 -13.30 7.14
N SER A 44 -5.96 -13.26 5.91
CA SER A 44 -5.25 -12.63 4.78
C SER A 44 -5.08 -11.13 5.01
N LYS A 45 -6.08 -10.45 5.57
CA LYS A 45 -5.98 -9.03 5.90
C LYS A 45 -4.83 -8.78 6.86
N ALA A 46 -4.78 -9.53 7.96
CA ALA A 46 -3.78 -9.35 9.00
C ALA A 46 -2.38 -9.68 8.48
N THR A 47 -2.24 -10.77 7.75
CA THR A 47 -0.96 -11.24 7.20
C THR A 47 -0.41 -10.23 6.19
N PHE A 48 -1.24 -9.79 5.27
CA PHE A 48 -0.83 -8.82 4.24
C PHE A 48 -0.35 -7.52 4.89
N ALA A 49 -1.11 -7.00 5.85
CA ALA A 49 -0.76 -5.78 6.55
C ALA A 49 0.56 -5.93 7.34
N ALA A 50 0.67 -6.99 8.14
CA ALA A 50 1.81 -7.18 9.02
C ALA A 50 3.11 -7.38 8.26
N TYR A 51 3.12 -8.25 7.26
CA TYR A 51 4.34 -8.52 6.50
C TYR A 51 4.73 -7.36 5.60
N SER A 52 3.77 -6.68 5.01
CA SER A 52 4.07 -5.52 4.17
C SER A 52 4.67 -4.37 5.00
N ALA A 53 4.13 -4.11 6.17
CA ALA A 53 4.66 -3.08 7.06
C ALA A 53 6.06 -3.46 7.56
N ALA A 54 6.29 -4.73 7.90
CA ALA A 54 7.60 -5.21 8.33
C ALA A 54 8.66 -5.07 7.22
N ALA A 55 8.31 -5.41 5.99
CA ALA A 55 9.20 -5.27 4.84
C ALA A 55 9.54 -3.81 4.59
N TYR A 56 8.54 -2.92 4.64
CA TYR A 56 8.76 -1.49 4.50
C TYR A 56 9.71 -0.97 5.58
N LYS A 57 9.48 -1.34 6.84
CA LYS A 57 10.31 -0.88 7.95
C LYS A 57 11.76 -1.29 7.78
N ARG A 58 12.01 -2.52 7.35
CA ARG A 58 13.37 -3.01 7.08
C ARG A 58 14.04 -2.20 5.97
N ALA A 59 13.31 -1.94 4.89
CA ALA A 59 13.83 -1.15 3.78
C ALA A 59 14.12 0.29 4.24
N ASP A 60 13.21 0.87 5.03
CA ASP A 60 13.35 2.23 5.54
C ASP A 60 14.57 2.35 6.47
N ASP A 61 14.74 1.38 7.38
CA ASP A 61 15.92 1.34 8.27
C ASP A 61 17.22 1.24 7.46
N SER A 62 17.22 0.43 6.40
CA SER A 62 18.39 0.30 5.51
C SER A 62 18.70 1.60 4.78
N MET A 63 17.67 2.26 4.27
CA MET A 63 17.86 3.52 3.55
C MET A 63 18.38 4.61 4.49
N GLU A 64 17.86 4.67 5.71
CA GLU A 64 18.33 5.60 6.72
C GLU A 64 19.82 5.41 7.00
N GLU A 65 20.27 4.18 7.17
CA GLU A 65 21.67 3.84 7.38
C GLU A 65 22.55 4.24 6.19
N LEU A 66 22.06 4.00 4.96
CA LEU A 66 22.84 4.20 3.75
C LEU A 66 22.92 5.66 3.31
N SER A 67 21.85 6.41 3.46
CA SER A 67 21.76 7.76 2.90
C SER A 67 21.05 8.78 3.79
N GLY A 68 20.48 8.36 4.92
CA GLY A 68 19.71 9.24 5.79
C GLY A 68 18.35 9.62 5.23
N GLU A 69 17.92 8.92 4.19
CA GLU A 69 16.64 9.22 3.54
C GLU A 69 15.56 8.23 3.93
N LYS A 70 14.31 8.67 3.78
CA LYS A 70 13.14 7.84 4.03
C LYS A 70 12.71 7.13 2.75
N VAL A 71 12.27 5.88 2.88
CA VAL A 71 11.74 5.15 1.73
C VAL A 71 10.34 5.68 1.41
N GLU A 72 10.13 6.12 0.17
CA GLU A 72 8.82 6.56 -0.30
C GLU A 72 8.05 5.44 -0.98
N SER A 73 8.76 4.54 -1.65
CA SER A 73 8.18 3.42 -2.38
C SER A 73 9.05 2.20 -2.25
N LEU A 74 8.44 1.06 -1.97
CA LEU A 74 9.13 -0.23 -1.96
C LEU A 74 8.38 -1.17 -2.89
N VAL A 75 9.11 -1.84 -3.78
CA VAL A 75 8.53 -2.83 -4.67
C VAL A 75 9.36 -4.11 -4.57
N PHE A 76 8.71 -5.23 -4.39
CA PHE A 76 9.40 -6.50 -4.51
C PHE A 76 8.58 -7.46 -5.37
N GLU A 77 9.28 -8.38 -6.01
CA GLU A 77 8.67 -9.27 -6.99
C GLU A 77 8.96 -10.73 -6.69
N SER A 78 7.96 -11.57 -6.94
CA SER A 78 8.13 -12.99 -7.08
C SER A 78 8.04 -13.34 -8.56
N LYS A 79 8.00 -14.62 -8.89
CA LYS A 79 7.87 -15.07 -10.28
C LYS A 79 6.63 -14.51 -10.97
N ASN A 80 5.51 -14.44 -10.28
CA ASN A 80 4.22 -14.09 -10.89
C ASN A 80 3.56 -12.84 -10.31
N GLN A 81 4.11 -12.26 -9.25
CA GLN A 81 3.44 -11.18 -8.55
C GLN A 81 4.42 -10.11 -8.10
N ARG A 82 3.86 -8.95 -7.79
CA ARG A 82 4.59 -7.81 -7.19
C ARG A 82 3.84 -7.32 -5.98
N VAL A 83 4.57 -6.79 -5.01
CA VAL A 83 3.97 -6.06 -3.90
C VAL A 83 4.54 -4.65 -3.91
N PHE A 84 3.64 -3.68 -3.86
CA PHE A 84 4.00 -2.26 -3.79
C PHE A 84 3.62 -1.74 -2.41
N SER A 85 4.51 -0.96 -1.81
CA SER A 85 4.22 -0.23 -0.57
C SER A 85 4.59 1.22 -0.79
N ILE A 86 3.61 2.11 -0.67
CA ILE A 86 3.77 3.54 -0.90
C ILE A 86 3.50 4.26 0.41
N LEU A 87 4.44 5.10 0.83
CA LEU A 87 4.28 5.87 2.06
C LEU A 87 3.17 6.91 1.87
N VAL A 88 2.25 6.96 2.84
CA VAL A 88 1.13 7.91 2.87
C VAL A 88 1.38 8.88 4.02
N GLY A 89 1.73 10.11 3.68
CA GLY A 89 2.15 11.07 4.70
C GLY A 89 3.33 10.53 5.50
N ASN A 90 3.24 10.55 6.82
CA ASN A 90 4.29 10.02 7.70
C ASN A 90 3.81 8.84 8.55
N ASN A 91 2.56 8.42 8.37
CA ASN A 91 1.92 7.53 9.36
C ASN A 91 1.33 6.25 8.80
N ALA A 92 1.23 6.11 7.49
CA ALA A 92 0.53 4.98 6.90
C ALA A 92 1.19 4.53 5.61
N LEU A 93 0.76 3.36 5.13
CA LEU A 93 1.18 2.79 3.86
C LEU A 93 -0.04 2.43 3.04
N LEU A 94 0.04 2.69 1.73
CA LEU A 94 -0.85 2.10 0.75
C LEU A 94 -0.11 0.90 0.17
N ILE A 95 -0.67 -0.30 0.32
CA ILE A 95 -0.04 -1.52 -0.16
C ILE A 95 -0.92 -2.18 -1.22
N ALA A 96 -0.29 -2.78 -2.22
CA ALA A 96 -1.00 -3.43 -3.31
C ALA A 96 -0.26 -4.68 -3.75
N LEU A 97 -1.01 -5.78 -3.87
CA LEU A 97 -0.52 -7.01 -4.48
C LEU A 97 -1.00 -7.01 -5.92
N THR A 98 -0.09 -7.18 -6.86
CA THR A 98 -0.41 -7.16 -8.29
C THR A 98 0.15 -8.37 -9.00
N GLY A 99 -0.31 -8.61 -10.23
CA GLY A 99 0.41 -9.45 -11.17
C GLY A 99 1.64 -8.72 -11.70
N ARG A 100 2.21 -9.21 -12.79
CA ARG A 100 3.41 -8.63 -13.40
C ARG A 100 3.15 -8.01 -14.78
N GLY A 101 1.89 -7.85 -15.14
CA GLY A 101 1.52 -7.35 -16.47
C GLY A 101 1.72 -5.85 -16.67
N GLY A 102 1.66 -5.07 -15.60
CA GLY A 102 1.79 -3.63 -15.67
C GLY A 102 3.24 -3.15 -15.66
N GLU A 103 3.44 -1.89 -16.02
CA GLU A 103 4.76 -1.26 -15.96
C GLU A 103 4.92 -0.65 -14.57
N ILE A 104 6.05 -0.95 -13.90
CA ILE A 104 6.28 -0.60 -12.50
C ILE A 104 6.13 0.91 -12.23
N GLY A 105 6.74 1.74 -13.07
CA GLY A 105 6.69 3.19 -12.88
C GLY A 105 5.28 3.76 -13.02
N GLU A 106 4.49 3.23 -13.94
CA GLU A 106 3.10 3.63 -14.10
C GLU A 106 2.26 3.24 -12.88
N THR A 107 2.47 2.03 -12.36
CA THR A 107 1.78 1.56 -11.18
C THR A 107 2.11 2.44 -9.96
N ILE A 108 3.40 2.73 -9.77
CA ILE A 108 3.84 3.62 -8.68
C ILE A 108 3.17 4.99 -8.82
N SER A 109 3.12 5.55 -10.03
CA SER A 109 2.49 6.84 -10.28
C SER A 109 1.01 6.84 -9.89
N GLU A 110 0.28 5.81 -10.28
CA GLU A 110 -1.13 5.67 -9.91
C GLU A 110 -1.33 5.52 -8.40
N LEU A 111 -0.49 4.71 -7.78
CA LEU A 111 -0.56 4.51 -6.33
C LEU A 111 -0.23 5.80 -5.57
N ARG A 112 0.70 6.61 -6.04
CA ARG A 112 1.03 7.89 -5.42
C ARG A 112 -0.11 8.88 -5.48
N LYS A 113 -0.86 8.91 -6.59
CA LYS A 113 -2.05 9.75 -6.69
C LYS A 113 -3.07 9.38 -5.63
N VAL A 114 -3.30 8.08 -5.46
CA VAL A 114 -4.25 7.58 -4.47
C VAL A 114 -3.73 7.82 -3.06
N ALA A 115 -2.43 7.65 -2.82
CA ALA A 115 -1.82 7.95 -1.52
C ALA A 115 -2.06 9.41 -1.12
N GLY A 116 -2.01 10.33 -2.08
CA GLY A 116 -2.32 11.74 -1.83
C GLY A 116 -3.75 11.96 -1.37
N LYS A 117 -4.70 11.25 -1.97
CA LYS A 117 -6.11 11.31 -1.55
C LYS A 117 -6.31 10.76 -0.14
N ILE A 118 -5.63 9.67 0.17
CA ILE A 118 -5.69 9.06 1.50
C ILE A 118 -5.10 10.01 2.54
N GLU A 119 -3.98 10.63 2.22
CA GLU A 119 -3.32 11.58 3.11
C GLU A 119 -4.24 12.71 3.49
N GLU A 120 -5.02 13.24 2.55
CA GLU A 120 -6.00 14.29 2.82
C GLU A 120 -7.05 13.82 3.83
N LEU A 121 -7.46 12.56 3.77
CA LEU A 121 -8.43 12.01 4.71
C LEU A 121 -7.85 11.73 6.10
N LEU A 122 -6.52 11.60 6.19
CA LEU A 122 -5.84 11.36 7.47
C LEU A 122 -5.65 12.64 8.28
N LYS A 123 -5.81 13.78 7.66
CA LYS A 123 -5.66 15.08 8.32
C LYS A 123 -6.85 15.42 9.20
#